data_1235c0aac0122bc8d8764e442aa67795
#
_entry.id   1235c0aac0122bc8d8764e442aa67795
#
_cell.length_a   1.000
_cell.length_b   1.000
_cell.length_c   1.000
_cell.angle_alpha   90.00
_cell.angle_beta   90.00
_cell.angle_gamma   90.00
#
_symmetry.space_group_name_H-M   'P 1'
#
loop_
_entity.id
_entity.type
_entity.pdbx_description
1 polymer ?
#
loop_
_entity_poly.entity_id
_entity_poly.type
_entity_poly.pdbx_seq_one_letter_code
_entity_poly.pdbx_strand_id
1 'polypeptide(L)'
;MKFYKMYLGEVSIMQFLKHESYGDELDDELLKGEPINDWKSFEVETETEGKHTGFASFTGGSSLWRKDIVDLVMPLIGHQVQILPVQHLKYDYYVINILNIVDVINHGQSISERNEILDLLRYYEVYVFDQNRWMLSGQPHIFRIPESIYTTLVTEDFVNIILENEIEGIFFELLYDTETWKDPDPRITKKYCDFISRHIEVGICYSWEEVVDGVQQGKAYASAHWKVQLTEYGDRIFGQLRRYLDYHFFLSTNVPKELFTLKWYEVERTNI
;
A
#
# COMPACT_ATOMS: atom_id res chain seq x y z
N MET A 1 -16.63 6.75 -8.24
CA MET A 1 -15.73 5.70 -7.72
C MET A 1 -15.22 6.13 -6.37
N LYS A 2 -15.32 5.25 -5.37
CA LYS A 2 -14.92 5.58 -4.01
C LYS A 2 -13.87 4.60 -3.50
N PHE A 3 -12.92 5.10 -2.72
CA PHE A 3 -11.89 4.34 -2.04
C PHE A 3 -11.99 4.55 -0.54
N TYR A 4 -11.82 3.46 0.18
CA TYR A 4 -11.97 3.43 1.62
C TYR A 4 -10.73 2.81 2.26
N LYS A 5 -10.38 3.32 3.43
CA LYS A 5 -9.49 2.62 4.36
C LYS A 5 -10.33 1.64 5.18
N MET A 6 -9.83 0.42 5.26
CA MET A 6 -10.42 -0.64 6.04
C MET A 6 -9.63 -0.83 7.34
N TYR A 7 -10.30 -0.97 8.46
CA TYR A 7 -9.68 -1.29 9.75
C TYR A 7 -10.63 -2.05 10.66
N LEU A 8 -10.06 -2.80 11.58
CA LEU A 8 -10.83 -3.58 12.55
C LEU A 8 -11.44 -2.68 13.61
N GLY A 9 -12.63 -3.04 14.07
CA GLY A 9 -13.29 -2.36 15.19
C GLY A 9 -12.66 -2.74 16.54
N GLU A 10 -12.87 -1.86 17.52
CA GLU A 10 -12.37 -2.06 18.91
C GLU A 10 -12.93 -3.31 19.61
N VAL A 11 -13.99 -3.90 19.08
CA VAL A 11 -14.68 -5.06 19.64
C VAL A 11 -14.28 -6.39 19.00
N SER A 12 -13.28 -6.40 18.14
CA SER A 12 -12.79 -7.65 17.50
C SER A 12 -12.06 -8.52 18.52
N ILE A 13 -12.18 -9.84 18.35
CA ILE A 13 -11.37 -10.78 19.08
C ILE A 13 -9.91 -10.60 18.65
N MET A 14 -9.01 -10.45 19.60
CA MET A 14 -7.57 -10.47 19.33
C MET A 14 -7.09 -11.92 19.33
N GLN A 15 -6.43 -12.30 18.23
CA GLN A 15 -5.81 -13.60 18.08
C GLN A 15 -4.30 -13.42 18.05
N PHE A 16 -3.56 -14.30 18.70
CA PHE A 16 -2.10 -14.24 18.75
C PHE A 16 -1.50 -15.58 18.34
N LEU A 17 -0.28 -15.52 17.84
CA LEU A 17 0.53 -16.70 17.59
C LEU A 17 0.90 -17.38 18.88
N LYS A 18 0.79 -18.70 18.94
CA LYS A 18 1.22 -19.53 20.07
C LYS A 18 2.74 -19.54 20.25
N HIS A 19 3.50 -19.14 19.22
CA HIS A 19 4.96 -19.02 19.22
C HIS A 19 5.41 -17.59 18.96
N GLU A 20 6.11 -16.99 19.91
CA GLU A 20 6.69 -15.64 19.81
C GLU A 20 7.68 -15.45 18.65
N SER A 21 8.21 -16.52 18.07
CA SER A 21 9.26 -16.46 17.05
C SER A 21 8.78 -16.22 15.61
N TYR A 22 7.47 -16.15 15.35
CA TYR A 22 6.95 -15.99 13.98
C TYR A 22 6.50 -14.55 13.67
N GLY A 23 6.39 -13.66 14.65
CA GLY A 23 5.73 -12.37 14.49
C GLY A 23 6.37 -11.49 13.41
N ASP A 24 7.59 -11.08 13.61
CA ASP A 24 8.25 -10.06 12.76
C ASP A 24 8.53 -10.59 11.34
N GLU A 25 9.03 -11.84 11.21
CA GLU A 25 9.31 -12.44 9.90
C GLU A 25 8.03 -12.64 9.07
N LEU A 26 6.93 -13.03 9.71
CA LEU A 26 5.65 -13.22 9.04
C LEU A 26 5.07 -11.88 8.60
N ASP A 27 5.18 -10.83 9.41
CA ASP A 27 4.73 -9.49 9.08
C ASP A 27 5.45 -8.98 7.84
N ASP A 28 6.76 -9.12 7.79
CA ASP A 28 7.56 -8.74 6.63
C ASP A 28 7.14 -9.49 5.37
N GLU A 29 6.86 -10.80 5.46
CA GLU A 29 6.36 -11.60 4.32
C GLU A 29 4.98 -11.13 3.84
N LEU A 30 4.03 -10.90 4.75
CA LEU A 30 2.66 -10.47 4.42
C LEU A 30 2.62 -9.04 3.84
N LEU A 31 3.65 -8.24 4.08
CA LEU A 31 3.73 -6.86 3.58
C LEU A 31 4.39 -6.73 2.21
N LYS A 32 5.01 -7.81 1.69
CA LYS A 32 5.68 -7.79 0.37
C LYS A 32 4.74 -7.73 -0.83
N GLY A 33 3.46 -8.07 -0.66
CA GLY A 33 2.53 -8.17 -1.80
C GLY A 33 2.86 -9.33 -2.74
N GLU A 34 3.51 -10.38 -2.23
CA GLU A 34 3.93 -11.57 -2.97
C GLU A 34 3.33 -12.84 -2.37
N PRO A 35 3.09 -13.89 -3.21
CA PRO A 35 2.63 -15.17 -2.68
C PRO A 35 3.67 -15.83 -1.78
N ILE A 36 3.24 -16.33 -0.64
CA ILE A 36 4.06 -17.17 0.27
C ILE A 36 3.92 -18.62 -0.18
N ASN A 37 4.97 -19.18 -0.74
CA ASN A 37 4.92 -20.53 -1.36
C ASN A 37 5.03 -21.66 -0.35
N ASP A 38 5.74 -21.47 0.76
CA ASP A 38 6.02 -22.50 1.75
C ASP A 38 5.20 -22.32 3.04
N TRP A 39 3.95 -21.85 2.89
CA TRP A 39 3.07 -21.65 4.03
C TRP A 39 2.86 -22.91 4.85
N LYS A 40 3.11 -22.82 6.13
CA LYS A 40 2.79 -23.86 7.11
C LYS A 40 1.76 -23.31 8.08
N SER A 41 0.60 -23.96 8.09
CA SER A 41 -0.44 -23.61 9.07
C SER A 41 0.08 -23.78 10.50
N PHE A 42 -0.19 -22.81 11.35
CA PHE A 42 0.19 -22.78 12.76
C PHE A 42 -1.04 -22.55 13.63
N GLU A 43 -0.90 -22.82 14.92
CA GLU A 43 -1.97 -22.58 15.89
C GLU A 43 -2.02 -21.13 16.28
N VAL A 44 -3.24 -20.59 16.33
CA VAL A 44 -3.57 -19.29 16.92
C VAL A 44 -4.55 -19.51 18.06
N GLU A 45 -4.44 -18.71 19.11
CA GLU A 45 -5.35 -18.76 20.24
C GLU A 45 -5.90 -17.36 20.56
N THR A 46 -7.07 -17.33 21.19
CA THR A 46 -7.69 -16.09 21.61
C THR A 46 -6.94 -15.56 22.85
N GLU A 47 -6.27 -14.43 22.73
CA GLU A 47 -5.67 -13.75 23.89
C GLU A 47 -6.71 -12.93 24.64
N THR A 48 -7.53 -12.19 23.92
CA THR A 48 -8.58 -11.35 24.49
C THR A 48 -9.93 -11.70 23.89
N GLU A 49 -10.86 -12.11 24.74
CA GLU A 49 -12.25 -12.36 24.32
C GLU A 49 -12.95 -11.03 24.03
N GLY A 50 -13.52 -10.91 22.84
CA GLY A 50 -14.34 -9.80 22.39
C GLY A 50 -15.64 -10.29 21.77
N LYS A 51 -16.33 -9.41 21.07
CA LYS A 51 -17.48 -9.83 20.25
C LYS A 51 -16.99 -10.73 19.11
N HIS A 52 -17.58 -11.92 18.98
CA HIS A 52 -17.27 -12.85 17.90
C HIS A 52 -17.80 -12.32 16.57
N THR A 53 -16.99 -11.48 15.93
CA THR A 53 -17.23 -11.00 14.56
C THR A 53 -16.58 -11.94 13.54
N GLY A 54 -16.77 -11.68 12.26
CA GLY A 54 -16.08 -12.44 11.20
C GLY A 54 -14.59 -12.13 11.07
N PHE A 55 -14.09 -11.15 11.84
CA PHE A 55 -12.72 -10.66 11.80
C PHE A 55 -12.05 -10.73 13.17
N ALA A 56 -10.75 -10.97 13.21
CA ALA A 56 -9.95 -10.91 14.41
C ALA A 56 -8.63 -10.18 14.13
N SER A 57 -8.15 -9.42 15.11
CA SER A 57 -6.83 -8.80 15.06
C SER A 57 -5.74 -9.86 15.00
N PHE A 58 -4.72 -9.58 14.20
CA PHE A 58 -3.54 -10.39 14.06
C PHE A 58 -2.30 -9.50 14.10
N THR A 59 -1.15 -9.96 13.67
CA THR A 59 0.11 -9.19 13.72
C THR A 59 0.25 -8.24 12.53
N GLY A 60 1.10 -7.20 12.63
CA GLY A 60 1.58 -6.35 11.53
C GLY A 60 0.54 -5.62 10.71
N GLY A 61 -0.61 -5.29 11.31
CA GLY A 61 -1.71 -4.67 10.58
C GLY A 61 -2.50 -5.66 9.71
N SER A 62 -2.21 -6.96 9.82
CA SER A 62 -2.97 -8.03 9.20
C SER A 62 -4.13 -8.46 10.09
N SER A 63 -5.13 -9.12 9.48
CA SER A 63 -6.30 -9.63 10.19
C SER A 63 -6.57 -11.08 9.81
N LEU A 64 -7.18 -11.79 10.76
CA LEU A 64 -7.75 -13.10 10.51
C LEU A 64 -9.20 -12.94 10.06
N TRP A 65 -9.55 -13.63 8.98
CA TRP A 65 -10.91 -13.64 8.46
C TRP A 65 -11.50 -15.04 8.61
N ARG A 66 -12.71 -15.09 9.16
CA ARG A 66 -13.41 -16.36 9.30
C ARG A 66 -13.87 -16.85 7.92
N LYS A 67 -13.99 -18.18 7.80
CA LYS A 67 -14.29 -18.86 6.53
C LYS A 67 -15.51 -18.30 5.81
N ASP A 68 -16.60 -18.01 6.52
CA ASP A 68 -17.82 -17.49 5.92
C ASP A 68 -17.63 -16.10 5.29
N ILE A 69 -16.78 -15.25 5.88
CA ILE A 69 -16.40 -13.95 5.31
C ILE A 69 -15.54 -14.14 4.07
N VAL A 70 -14.55 -15.04 4.14
CA VAL A 70 -13.70 -15.37 3.00
C VAL A 70 -14.56 -15.86 1.83
N ASP A 71 -15.43 -16.84 2.06
CA ASP A 71 -16.31 -17.39 1.03
C ASP A 71 -17.21 -16.30 0.39
N LEU A 72 -17.67 -15.33 1.19
CA LEU A 72 -18.53 -14.23 0.73
C LEU A 72 -17.79 -13.27 -0.23
N VAL A 73 -16.56 -12.89 0.09
CA VAL A 73 -15.82 -11.88 -0.68
C VAL A 73 -14.95 -12.47 -1.80
N MET A 74 -14.67 -13.77 -1.77
CA MET A 74 -13.84 -14.45 -2.78
C MET A 74 -14.25 -14.22 -4.24
N PRO A 75 -15.55 -14.17 -4.60
CA PRO A 75 -15.95 -13.86 -5.98
C PRO A 75 -15.44 -12.50 -6.47
N LEU A 76 -15.22 -11.54 -5.57
CA LEU A 76 -14.73 -10.19 -5.89
C LEU A 76 -13.20 -10.10 -5.84
N ILE A 77 -12.55 -10.70 -4.83
CA ILE A 77 -11.14 -10.45 -4.53
C ILE A 77 -10.22 -11.66 -4.71
N GLY A 78 -10.72 -12.84 -5.10
CA GLY A 78 -9.98 -14.10 -5.03
C GLY A 78 -8.64 -14.15 -5.75
N HIS A 79 -8.47 -13.39 -6.84
CA HIS A 79 -7.20 -13.29 -7.57
C HIS A 79 -6.26 -12.19 -7.04
N GLN A 80 -6.71 -11.46 -6.02
CA GLN A 80 -6.02 -10.29 -5.46
C GLN A 80 -5.38 -10.59 -4.10
N VAL A 81 -5.71 -11.74 -3.55
CA VAL A 81 -5.27 -12.18 -2.22
C VAL A 81 -4.85 -13.64 -2.24
N GLN A 82 -4.00 -14.01 -1.31
CA GLN A 82 -3.72 -15.40 -0.97
C GLN A 82 -4.36 -15.72 0.38
N ILE A 83 -5.10 -16.83 0.42
CA ILE A 83 -5.81 -17.31 1.61
C ILE A 83 -4.92 -18.32 2.34
N LEU A 84 -4.49 -17.99 3.54
CA LEU A 84 -3.50 -18.74 4.30
C LEU A 84 -4.15 -19.33 5.56
N PRO A 85 -4.41 -20.64 5.63
CA PRO A 85 -5.12 -21.24 6.76
C PRO A 85 -4.29 -21.21 8.04
N VAL A 86 -4.97 -20.94 9.17
CA VAL A 86 -4.42 -21.11 10.53
C VAL A 86 -5.29 -22.11 11.31
N GLN A 87 -4.76 -22.63 12.40
CA GLN A 87 -5.48 -23.56 13.26
C GLN A 87 -6.00 -22.84 14.50
N HIS A 88 -7.29 -22.86 14.70
CA HIS A 88 -7.95 -22.32 15.91
C HIS A 88 -8.95 -23.34 16.46
N LEU A 89 -9.08 -23.43 17.79
CA LEU A 89 -9.87 -24.47 18.44
C LEU A 89 -11.36 -24.47 18.08
N LYS A 90 -11.92 -23.30 17.75
CA LYS A 90 -13.37 -23.13 17.57
C LYS A 90 -13.80 -22.71 16.17
N TYR A 91 -12.93 -22.07 15.41
CA TYR A 91 -13.30 -21.42 14.15
C TYR A 91 -12.27 -21.67 13.05
N ASP A 92 -12.73 -21.74 11.81
CA ASP A 92 -11.89 -21.76 10.62
C ASP A 92 -11.50 -20.31 10.27
N TYR A 93 -10.28 -19.94 10.62
CA TYR A 93 -9.68 -18.64 10.31
C TYR A 93 -8.60 -18.74 9.25
N TYR A 94 -8.42 -17.62 8.55
CA TYR A 94 -7.40 -17.47 7.52
C TYR A 94 -6.70 -16.12 7.66
N VAL A 95 -5.40 -16.09 7.48
CA VAL A 95 -4.64 -14.86 7.21
C VAL A 95 -4.87 -14.48 5.76
N ILE A 96 -5.14 -13.20 5.50
CA ILE A 96 -5.31 -12.68 4.16
C ILE A 96 -4.03 -11.95 3.74
N ASN A 97 -3.28 -12.58 2.84
CA ASN A 97 -2.11 -11.95 2.23
C ASN A 97 -2.55 -11.15 1.00
N ILE A 98 -2.50 -9.83 1.08
CA ILE A 98 -2.87 -8.93 -0.01
C ILE A 98 -1.72 -8.85 -1.00
N LEU A 99 -1.97 -9.26 -2.26
CA LEU A 99 -0.95 -9.36 -3.31
C LEU A 99 -0.75 -8.08 -4.12
N ASN A 100 -1.62 -7.09 -3.97
CA ASN A 100 -1.59 -5.84 -4.73
C ASN A 100 -1.02 -4.70 -3.89
N ILE A 101 0.18 -4.25 -4.23
CA ILE A 101 0.73 -2.97 -3.80
C ILE A 101 0.79 -2.10 -5.04
N VAL A 102 -0.08 -1.10 -5.13
CA VAL A 102 -0.30 -0.33 -6.37
C VAL A 102 0.01 1.15 -6.19
N ASP A 103 0.75 1.71 -7.15
CA ASP A 103 1.11 3.13 -7.18
C ASP A 103 -0.02 3.94 -7.83
N VAL A 104 -1.00 4.32 -7.03
CA VAL A 104 -2.22 4.99 -7.52
C VAL A 104 -2.46 6.36 -6.89
N ILE A 105 -1.56 6.86 -6.07
CA ILE A 105 -1.71 8.18 -5.45
C ILE A 105 -1.33 9.29 -6.42
N ASN A 106 -2.22 10.28 -6.57
CA ASN A 106 -1.91 11.52 -7.26
C ASN A 106 -1.19 12.49 -6.31
N HIS A 107 0.13 12.41 -6.27
CA HIS A 107 0.95 13.24 -5.36
C HIS A 107 0.86 14.74 -5.63
N GLY A 108 0.49 15.16 -6.84
CA GLY A 108 0.28 16.58 -7.17
C GLY A 108 -0.98 17.18 -6.55
N GLN A 109 -1.93 16.33 -6.19
CA GLN A 109 -3.23 16.71 -5.65
C GLN A 109 -3.44 16.27 -4.20
N SER A 110 -2.80 15.19 -3.76
CA SER A 110 -2.86 14.70 -2.38
C SER A 110 -2.12 15.65 -1.42
N ILE A 111 -2.59 15.74 -0.19
CA ILE A 111 -1.97 16.52 0.88
C ILE A 111 -1.44 15.54 1.92
N SER A 112 -0.14 15.57 2.17
CA SER A 112 0.52 14.71 3.15
C SER A 112 1.02 15.52 4.34
N GLU A 113 0.88 14.97 5.54
CA GLU A 113 1.51 15.50 6.74
C GLU A 113 2.93 14.90 6.90
N ARG A 114 3.87 15.74 7.31
CA ARG A 114 5.25 15.36 7.61
C ARG A 114 5.47 15.17 9.11
N ASN A 115 6.23 14.16 9.45
CA ASN A 115 6.89 14.14 10.75
C ASN A 115 8.19 14.97 10.63
N GLU A 116 8.21 16.19 11.17
CA GLU A 116 9.35 17.11 11.06
C GLU A 116 10.64 16.57 11.71
N ILE A 117 10.51 15.67 12.70
CA ILE A 117 11.65 15.13 13.45
C ILE A 117 12.34 14.01 12.67
N LEU A 118 11.56 13.15 12.01
CA LEU A 118 12.06 11.96 11.33
C LEU A 118 12.08 12.08 9.81
N ASP A 119 11.61 13.21 9.27
CA ASP A 119 11.38 13.43 7.84
C ASP A 119 10.60 12.30 7.13
N LEU A 120 9.76 11.61 7.88
CA LEU A 120 8.95 10.49 7.39
C LEU A 120 7.55 10.96 6.99
N LEU A 121 7.02 10.42 5.92
CA LEU A 121 5.60 10.54 5.59
C LEU A 121 4.80 9.92 6.74
N ARG A 122 3.94 10.71 7.39
CA ARG A 122 3.16 10.24 8.52
C ARG A 122 1.84 9.65 8.04
N TYR A 123 1.12 10.40 7.22
CA TYR A 123 -0.13 9.99 6.58
C TYR A 123 -0.55 11.05 5.54
N TYR A 124 -1.54 10.74 4.74
CA TYR A 124 -2.21 11.72 3.92
C TYR A 124 -3.39 12.32 4.68
N GLU A 125 -3.47 13.63 4.79
CA GLU A 125 -4.68 14.35 5.22
C GLU A 125 -5.76 14.29 4.13
N VAL A 126 -5.31 14.35 2.86
CA VAL A 126 -6.18 14.26 1.69
C VAL A 126 -5.60 13.27 0.71
N TYR A 127 -6.31 12.17 0.52
CA TYR A 127 -6.02 11.19 -0.52
C TYR A 127 -6.66 11.62 -1.83
N VAL A 128 -5.89 11.60 -2.91
CA VAL A 128 -6.40 11.71 -4.28
C VAL A 128 -5.83 10.57 -5.10
N PHE A 129 -6.70 9.77 -5.69
CA PHE A 129 -6.31 8.61 -6.48
C PHE A 129 -6.29 8.97 -7.97
N ASP A 130 -5.24 8.54 -8.68
CA ASP A 130 -5.10 8.69 -10.12
C ASP A 130 -5.92 7.59 -10.83
N GLN A 131 -7.00 7.99 -11.47
CA GLN A 131 -7.92 7.06 -12.16
C GLN A 131 -7.25 6.28 -13.29
N ASN A 132 -6.31 6.89 -14.02
CA ASN A 132 -5.63 6.23 -15.13
C ASN A 132 -4.70 5.12 -14.60
N ARG A 133 -3.92 5.42 -13.55
CA ARG A 133 -3.08 4.41 -12.91
C ARG A 133 -3.92 3.30 -12.29
N TRP A 134 -5.04 3.66 -11.66
CA TRP A 134 -6.00 2.68 -11.14
C TRP A 134 -6.49 1.72 -12.23
N MET A 135 -6.89 2.23 -13.40
CA MET A 135 -7.30 1.38 -14.51
C MET A 135 -6.15 0.49 -15.03
N LEU A 136 -4.93 1.02 -15.08
CA LEU A 136 -3.75 0.28 -15.53
C LEU A 136 -3.29 -0.79 -14.53
N SER A 137 -3.56 -0.61 -13.23
CA SER A 137 -3.20 -1.58 -12.20
C SER A 137 -4.14 -2.79 -12.11
N GLY A 138 -5.12 -2.91 -13.01
CA GLY A 138 -6.09 -4.00 -13.01
C GLY A 138 -7.26 -3.81 -12.05
N GLN A 139 -7.42 -2.63 -11.47
CA GLN A 139 -8.56 -2.22 -10.63
C GLN A 139 -8.81 -3.15 -9.43
N PRO A 140 -7.81 -3.41 -8.58
CA PRO A 140 -7.99 -4.34 -7.46
C PRO A 140 -8.99 -3.81 -6.43
N HIS A 141 -9.93 -4.64 -5.98
CA HIS A 141 -10.92 -4.27 -4.98
C HIS A 141 -10.39 -4.27 -3.55
N ILE A 142 -9.23 -4.90 -3.33
CA ILE A 142 -8.46 -4.85 -2.09
C ILE A 142 -6.97 -4.70 -2.44
N PHE A 143 -6.30 -3.72 -1.81
CA PHE A 143 -4.93 -3.38 -2.15
C PHE A 143 -4.24 -2.58 -1.05
N ARG A 144 -2.94 -2.37 -1.22
CA ARG A 144 -2.10 -1.45 -0.45
C ARG A 144 -1.43 -0.45 -1.38
N ILE A 145 -0.91 0.61 -0.82
CA ILE A 145 -0.08 1.59 -1.54
C ILE A 145 1.34 1.59 -1.00
N PRO A 146 2.36 1.91 -1.82
CA PRO A 146 3.76 1.91 -1.39
C PRO A 146 4.03 2.81 -0.18
N GLU A 147 3.31 3.91 -0.09
CA GLU A 147 3.43 4.92 0.98
C GLU A 147 2.90 4.44 2.32
N SER A 148 2.02 3.42 2.31
CA SER A 148 1.37 2.90 3.52
C SER A 148 1.03 1.42 3.37
N ILE A 149 2.07 0.58 3.38
CA ILE A 149 1.92 -0.88 3.22
C ILE A 149 1.16 -1.55 4.36
N TYR A 150 1.08 -0.91 5.53
CA TYR A 150 0.28 -1.38 6.68
C TYR A 150 -1.20 -1.06 6.56
N THR A 151 -1.59 -0.21 5.61
CA THR A 151 -2.98 0.21 5.45
C THR A 151 -3.66 -0.59 4.34
N THR A 152 -4.72 -1.28 4.68
CA THR A 152 -5.58 -1.95 3.70
C THR A 152 -6.59 -0.97 3.12
N LEU A 153 -6.58 -0.87 1.80
CA LEU A 153 -7.51 -0.04 1.02
C LEU A 153 -8.49 -0.94 0.25
N VAL A 154 -9.72 -0.47 0.14
CA VAL A 154 -10.78 -1.21 -0.57
C VAL A 154 -11.64 -0.27 -1.41
N THR A 155 -12.32 -0.84 -2.41
CA THR A 155 -13.29 -0.13 -3.23
C THR A 155 -14.70 -0.15 -2.64
N GLU A 156 -15.58 0.69 -3.18
CA GLU A 156 -17.01 0.72 -2.84
C GLU A 156 -17.69 -0.63 -3.01
N ASP A 157 -17.32 -1.42 -4.04
CA ASP A 157 -17.89 -2.75 -4.28
C ASP A 157 -17.60 -3.71 -3.13
N PHE A 158 -16.36 -3.68 -2.58
CA PHE A 158 -16.02 -4.47 -1.41
C PHE A 158 -16.82 -4.02 -0.18
N VAL A 159 -16.92 -2.72 0.05
CA VAL A 159 -17.69 -2.15 1.16
C VAL A 159 -19.16 -2.57 1.07
N ASN A 160 -19.77 -2.49 -0.11
CA ASN A 160 -21.16 -2.86 -0.31
C ASN A 160 -21.43 -4.32 0.04
N ILE A 161 -20.57 -5.26 -0.38
CA ILE A 161 -20.72 -6.68 -0.01
C ILE A 161 -20.76 -6.84 1.52
N ILE A 162 -19.87 -6.18 2.25
CA ILE A 162 -19.83 -6.28 3.71
C ILE A 162 -21.10 -5.68 4.35
N LEU A 163 -21.51 -4.50 3.90
CA LEU A 163 -22.68 -3.81 4.47
C LEU A 163 -24.02 -4.50 4.13
N GLU A 164 -24.18 -4.97 2.90
CA GLU A 164 -25.39 -5.68 2.46
C GLU A 164 -25.61 -7.02 3.18
N ASN A 165 -24.52 -7.62 3.67
CA ASN A 165 -24.57 -8.86 4.46
C ASN A 165 -24.51 -8.62 5.98
N GLU A 166 -24.64 -7.35 6.41
CA GLU A 166 -24.66 -6.96 7.84
C GLU A 166 -23.46 -7.50 8.64
N ILE A 167 -22.26 -7.56 8.00
CA ILE A 167 -21.05 -8.06 8.63
C ILE A 167 -20.50 -7.02 9.60
N GLU A 168 -20.28 -7.42 10.84
CA GLU A 168 -19.76 -6.59 11.91
C GLU A 168 -18.25 -6.83 12.15
N GLY A 169 -17.60 -5.92 12.89
CA GLY A 169 -16.21 -6.04 13.33
C GLY A 169 -15.19 -5.38 12.41
N ILE A 170 -15.67 -4.73 11.36
CA ILE A 170 -14.84 -3.99 10.41
C ILE A 170 -15.44 -2.61 10.15
N PHE A 171 -14.61 -1.61 9.95
CA PHE A 171 -15.00 -0.23 9.67
C PHE A 171 -14.35 0.27 8.40
N PHE A 172 -15.04 1.22 7.77
CA PHE A 172 -14.60 1.84 6.53
C PHE A 172 -14.60 3.36 6.69
N GLU A 173 -13.46 3.97 6.41
CA GLU A 173 -13.30 5.41 6.33
C GLU A 173 -13.22 5.80 4.85
N LEU A 174 -14.13 6.64 4.37
CA LEU A 174 -14.10 7.16 3.00
C LEU A 174 -12.89 8.10 2.85
N LEU A 175 -11.93 7.73 2.00
CA LEU A 175 -10.75 8.52 1.72
C LEU A 175 -10.89 9.41 0.49
N TYR A 176 -11.61 8.92 -0.52
CA TYR A 176 -11.72 9.62 -1.80
C TYR A 176 -13.01 9.24 -2.54
N ASP A 177 -13.64 10.25 -3.11
CA ASP A 177 -14.80 10.08 -4.00
C ASP A 177 -14.60 10.97 -5.24
N THR A 178 -14.52 10.33 -6.40
CA THR A 178 -14.30 11.02 -7.68
C THR A 178 -15.41 12.01 -8.05
N GLU A 179 -16.62 11.83 -7.52
CA GLU A 179 -17.75 12.68 -7.84
C GLU A 179 -17.79 13.98 -7.03
N THR A 180 -17.31 13.90 -5.79
CA THR A 180 -17.41 15.03 -4.85
C THR A 180 -16.09 15.78 -4.68
N TRP A 181 -14.96 15.14 -4.99
CA TRP A 181 -13.65 15.74 -4.78
C TRP A 181 -13.38 16.91 -5.75
N LYS A 182 -12.79 17.97 -5.21
CA LYS A 182 -12.35 19.13 -5.99
C LYS A 182 -10.95 19.54 -5.54
N ASP A 183 -10.08 19.84 -6.50
CA ASP A 183 -8.73 20.32 -6.20
C ASP A 183 -8.79 21.65 -5.43
N PRO A 184 -8.28 21.71 -4.20
CA PRO A 184 -8.29 22.93 -3.40
C PRO A 184 -7.39 24.04 -3.96
N ASP A 185 -6.34 23.73 -4.70
CA ASP A 185 -5.49 24.70 -5.40
C ASP A 185 -4.93 24.16 -6.73
N PRO A 186 -5.67 24.30 -7.82
CA PRO A 186 -5.25 23.83 -9.15
C PRO A 186 -3.95 24.48 -9.66
N ARG A 187 -3.55 25.63 -9.12
CA ARG A 187 -2.30 26.30 -9.53
C ARG A 187 -1.08 25.54 -9.04
N ILE A 188 -1.15 24.95 -7.83
CA ILE A 188 -0.07 24.11 -7.29
C ILE A 188 0.01 22.81 -8.09
N THR A 189 -1.13 22.16 -8.36
CA THR A 189 -1.19 20.98 -9.22
C THR A 189 -0.58 21.22 -10.59
N LYS A 190 -0.91 22.39 -11.22
CA LYS A 190 -0.31 22.75 -12.48
C LYS A 190 1.22 22.91 -12.38
N LYS A 191 1.73 23.57 -11.35
CA LYS A 191 3.18 23.69 -11.12
C LYS A 191 3.86 22.34 -10.96
N TYR A 192 3.23 21.42 -10.25
CA TYR A 192 3.72 20.04 -10.09
C TYR A 192 3.82 19.31 -11.45
N CYS A 193 2.77 19.32 -12.26
CA CYS A 193 2.79 18.72 -13.59
C CYS A 193 3.81 19.38 -14.52
N ASP A 194 3.89 20.72 -14.51
CA ASP A 194 4.87 21.48 -15.29
C ASP A 194 6.32 21.14 -14.87
N PHE A 195 6.57 20.88 -13.58
CA PHE A 195 7.88 20.47 -13.07
C PHE A 195 8.29 19.10 -13.61
N ILE A 196 7.40 18.11 -13.54
CA ILE A 196 7.66 16.76 -14.06
C ILE A 196 8.01 16.86 -15.56
N SER A 197 7.17 17.49 -16.35
CA SER A 197 7.36 17.56 -17.81
C SER A 197 8.61 18.34 -18.25
N ARG A 198 9.08 19.31 -17.44
CA ARG A 198 10.22 20.16 -17.82
C ARG A 198 11.54 19.75 -17.20
N HIS A 199 11.53 19.05 -16.08
CA HIS A 199 12.75 18.80 -15.29
C HIS A 199 13.01 17.30 -15.04
N ILE A 200 12.00 16.46 -15.22
CA ILE A 200 12.13 15.01 -15.04
C ILE A 200 12.06 14.29 -16.38
N GLU A 201 10.99 14.43 -17.11
CA GLU A 201 10.75 13.67 -18.35
C GLU A 201 11.45 14.33 -19.57
N VAL A 202 12.74 14.63 -19.44
CA VAL A 202 13.53 15.32 -20.47
C VAL A 202 14.80 14.54 -20.78
N GLY A 203 15.10 14.38 -22.07
CA GLY A 203 16.35 13.78 -22.53
C GLY A 203 16.23 12.31 -22.87
N ILE A 204 17.30 11.56 -22.61
CA ILE A 204 17.38 10.12 -22.92
C ILE A 204 16.61 9.35 -21.85
N CYS A 205 15.76 8.43 -22.29
CA CYS A 205 15.08 7.51 -21.37
C CYS A 205 15.86 6.19 -21.25
N TYR A 206 15.80 5.62 -20.05
CA TYR A 206 16.50 4.40 -19.66
C TYR A 206 15.50 3.33 -19.21
N SER A 207 15.83 2.07 -19.45
CA SER A 207 15.13 0.92 -18.88
C SER A 207 15.48 0.76 -17.39
N TRP A 208 14.70 -0.07 -16.68
CA TRP A 208 14.99 -0.31 -15.26
C TRP A 208 16.37 -0.95 -15.04
N GLU A 209 16.80 -1.86 -15.90
CA GLU A 209 18.13 -2.48 -15.83
C GLU A 209 19.25 -1.44 -15.94
N GLU A 210 19.14 -0.52 -16.90
CA GLU A 210 20.10 0.57 -17.07
C GLU A 210 20.11 1.52 -15.86
N VAL A 211 18.93 1.75 -15.27
CA VAL A 211 18.80 2.56 -14.04
C VAL A 211 19.53 1.91 -12.87
N VAL A 212 19.36 0.61 -12.66
CA VAL A 212 20.04 -0.11 -11.58
C VAL A 212 21.55 0.01 -11.70
N ASP A 213 22.09 -0.19 -12.92
CA ASP A 213 23.52 -0.05 -13.18
C ASP A 213 24.02 1.39 -12.99
N GLY A 214 23.28 2.37 -13.47
CA GLY A 214 23.63 3.78 -13.32
C GLY A 214 23.57 4.26 -11.88
N VAL A 215 22.61 3.80 -11.09
CA VAL A 215 22.51 4.11 -9.65
C VAL A 215 23.70 3.55 -8.90
N GLN A 216 24.16 2.34 -9.21
CA GLN A 216 25.40 1.78 -8.61
C GLN A 216 26.65 2.61 -8.94
N GLN A 217 26.64 3.32 -10.07
CA GLN A 217 27.69 4.26 -10.47
C GLN A 217 27.53 5.67 -9.86
N GLY A 218 26.57 5.84 -8.95
CA GLY A 218 26.32 7.11 -8.24
C GLY A 218 25.42 8.10 -8.96
N LYS A 219 24.75 7.69 -10.05
CA LYS A 219 23.74 8.52 -10.74
C LYS A 219 22.41 8.50 -10.01
N ALA A 220 21.52 9.43 -10.39
CA ALA A 220 20.13 9.47 -9.97
C ALA A 220 19.19 9.48 -11.18
N TYR A 221 18.07 8.81 -11.05
CA TYR A 221 17.04 8.73 -12.09
C TYR A 221 15.67 9.03 -11.52
N ALA A 222 14.82 9.61 -12.36
CA ALA A 222 13.43 9.87 -11.99
C ALA A 222 12.48 9.46 -13.12
N SER A 223 11.24 9.13 -12.74
CA SER A 223 10.12 8.85 -13.64
C SER A 223 8.84 9.33 -12.99
N ALA A 224 8.13 10.24 -13.63
CA ALA A 224 6.99 10.92 -13.06
C ALA A 224 7.29 11.47 -11.65
N HIS A 225 6.66 10.95 -10.61
CA HIS A 225 6.94 11.37 -9.24
C HIS A 225 7.99 10.50 -8.52
N TRP A 226 8.43 9.41 -9.14
CA TRP A 226 9.45 8.54 -8.57
C TRP A 226 10.86 9.04 -8.82
N LYS A 227 11.73 8.84 -7.86
CA LYS A 227 13.17 9.03 -7.99
C LYS A 227 13.92 7.88 -7.32
N VAL A 228 15.07 7.50 -7.88
CA VAL A 228 15.96 6.50 -7.30
C VAL A 228 17.40 7.01 -7.33
N GLN A 229 18.12 6.84 -6.22
CA GLN A 229 19.52 7.19 -6.08
C GLN A 229 20.18 6.41 -4.93
N LEU A 230 21.49 6.57 -4.71
CA LEU A 230 22.15 6.06 -3.50
C LEU A 230 22.11 7.11 -2.38
N THR A 231 22.12 6.66 -1.13
CA THR A 231 22.49 7.47 0.03
C THR A 231 23.99 7.78 0.01
N GLU A 232 24.48 8.57 0.95
CA GLU A 232 25.92 8.77 1.17
C GLU A 232 26.62 7.48 1.64
N TYR A 233 25.90 6.54 2.24
CA TYR A 233 26.38 5.23 2.70
C TYR A 233 26.37 4.15 1.63
N GLY A 234 25.83 4.45 0.44
CA GLY A 234 25.76 3.52 -0.69
C GLY A 234 24.49 2.68 -0.75
N ASP A 235 23.49 2.93 0.10
CA ASP A 235 22.21 2.25 0.06
C ASP A 235 21.32 2.85 -1.02
N ARG A 236 20.62 1.98 -1.75
CA ARG A 236 19.63 2.43 -2.74
C ARG A 236 18.34 2.86 -2.06
N ILE A 237 17.93 4.08 -2.34
CA ILE A 237 16.70 4.68 -1.82
C ILE A 237 15.77 5.12 -2.92
N PHE A 238 14.49 5.11 -2.62
CA PHE A 238 13.42 5.63 -3.46
C PHE A 238 12.90 6.94 -2.88
N GLY A 239 12.54 7.87 -3.76
CA GLY A 239 11.92 9.14 -3.41
C GLY A 239 10.62 9.32 -4.16
N GLN A 240 9.65 9.95 -3.52
CA GLN A 240 8.39 10.36 -4.12
C GLN A 240 8.31 11.89 -4.13
N LEU A 241 8.17 12.47 -5.32
CA LEU A 241 7.95 13.90 -5.49
C LEU A 241 6.53 14.23 -5.01
N ARG A 242 6.43 15.14 -4.05
CA ARG A 242 5.15 15.58 -3.48
C ARG A 242 4.68 16.90 -4.07
N ARG A 243 3.44 17.25 -3.73
CA ARG A 243 2.71 18.43 -4.23
C ARG A 243 3.52 19.75 -4.21
N TYR A 244 4.38 19.94 -3.21
CA TYR A 244 5.18 21.16 -3.05
C TYR A 244 6.58 21.06 -3.65
N LEU A 245 6.82 20.08 -4.54
CA LEU A 245 8.08 19.86 -5.28
C LEU A 245 9.26 19.45 -4.39
N ASP A 246 8.98 18.80 -3.30
CA ASP A 246 9.96 18.16 -2.43
C ASP A 246 9.90 16.64 -2.56
N TYR A 247 11.04 15.97 -2.41
CA TYR A 247 11.11 14.52 -2.40
C TYR A 247 11.02 13.99 -0.98
N HIS A 248 10.14 13.01 -0.78
CA HIS A 248 10.17 12.15 0.39
C HIS A 248 10.91 10.87 0.05
N PHE A 249 12.04 10.60 0.74
CA PHE A 249 12.86 9.43 0.51
C PHE A 249 12.65 8.35 1.56
N PHE A 250 12.72 7.09 1.14
CA PHE A 250 12.58 5.93 2.01
C PHE A 250 13.37 4.74 1.48
N LEU A 251 13.81 3.87 2.40
CA LEU A 251 14.29 2.54 2.07
C LEU A 251 13.06 1.67 1.81
N SER A 252 12.97 1.09 0.63
CA SER A 252 11.86 0.18 0.31
C SER A 252 12.38 -1.17 -0.14
N THR A 253 11.89 -2.20 0.52
CA THR A 253 11.98 -3.60 0.05
C THR A 253 10.82 -3.94 -0.88
N ASN A 254 9.74 -3.13 -0.87
CA ASN A 254 8.49 -3.35 -1.60
C ASN A 254 8.34 -2.31 -2.71
N VAL A 255 9.07 -2.49 -3.80
CA VAL A 255 8.99 -1.62 -4.98
C VAL A 255 7.84 -2.11 -5.85
N PRO A 256 6.87 -1.25 -6.20
CA PRO A 256 5.79 -1.62 -7.11
C PRO A 256 6.34 -2.16 -8.43
N LYS A 257 5.77 -3.26 -8.94
CA LYS A 257 6.22 -3.90 -10.19
C LYS A 257 6.09 -2.98 -11.40
N GLU A 258 5.16 -2.05 -11.34
CA GLU A 258 4.94 -1.01 -12.34
C GLU A 258 6.17 -0.15 -12.58
N LEU A 259 6.99 0.09 -11.55
CA LEU A 259 8.23 0.89 -11.68
C LEU A 259 9.22 0.27 -12.66
N PHE A 260 9.20 -1.06 -12.83
CA PHE A 260 10.11 -1.77 -13.74
C PHE A 260 9.74 -1.56 -15.22
N THR A 261 8.55 -1.08 -15.49
CA THR A 261 8.06 -0.80 -16.85
C THR A 261 8.08 0.69 -17.21
N LEU A 262 8.41 1.55 -16.26
CA LEU A 262 8.46 2.99 -16.48
C LEU A 262 9.66 3.40 -17.36
N LYS A 263 9.52 4.56 -17.99
CA LYS A 263 10.63 5.25 -18.66
C LYS A 263 11.33 6.14 -17.65
N TRP A 264 12.60 5.90 -17.41
CA TRP A 264 13.39 6.64 -16.46
C TRP A 264 14.31 7.65 -17.16
N TYR A 265 14.57 8.77 -16.51
CA TYR A 265 15.41 9.86 -17.00
C TYR A 265 16.48 10.19 -15.98
N GLU A 266 17.72 10.42 -16.44
CA GLU A 266 18.82 10.83 -15.57
C GLU A 266 18.54 12.26 -15.05
N VAL A 267 18.66 12.46 -13.73
CA VAL A 267 18.40 13.74 -13.05
C VAL A 267 19.52 14.03 -12.04
N GLU A 268 19.58 15.25 -11.56
CA GLU A 268 20.51 15.61 -10.49
C GLU A 268 20.19 14.86 -9.19
N ARG A 269 21.22 14.47 -8.44
CA ARG A 269 21.05 13.88 -7.11
C ARG A 269 20.48 14.92 -6.14
N THR A 270 19.62 14.46 -5.25
CA THR A 270 19.19 15.26 -4.09
C THR A 270 20.15 14.96 -2.93
N ASN A 271 20.65 15.98 -2.27
CA ASN A 271 21.41 15.82 -1.02
C ASN A 271 20.45 15.35 0.08
N ILE A 272 20.79 14.24 0.71
CA ILE A 272 19.99 13.58 1.74
C ILE A 272 20.87 13.37 2.94
#